data_a8eee852451bf041045a53ba53b15dde
#
_entry.id   a8eee852451bf041045a53ba53b15dde
#
_cell.length_a   1.000
_cell.length_b   1.000
_cell.length_c   1.000
_cell.angle_alpha   90.00
_cell.angle_beta   90.00
_cell.angle_gamma   90.00
#
_symmetry.space_group_name_H-M   'P 1'
#
loop_
_entity.id
_entity.type
_entity.pdbx_description
1 polymer ?
#
loop_
_entity_poly.entity_id
_entity_poly.type
_entity_poly.pdbx_seq_one_letter_code
_entity_poly.pdbx_strand_id
1 'polypeptide(L)'
;EFLMQLYLELVIHIRDHDIRKEDGTGTGTVSIFGHQMRFNLADGFPLVTSKKVHLKSILHELLWFIRGDTNIRYLIENGVGIWNDWPYQNWLRETGQDKHLVKYSSEWRAVMAEFTQQIIADQDFADKYGDLGPVYGKQWRNFGGVDQLSQLMSDLQFNPDSRRLIVSAWKPQDIPVMIKSGLPPCHSLFQFYVVEGRLSCQLYQRSADVFLGVPFNLSLIPICR
;
A
#
# COMPACT_ATOMS: atom_id res chain seq x y z
N GLU A 1 -14.07 -2.28 20.73
CA GLU A 1 -13.38 -1.25 21.56
C GLU A 1 -11.90 -1.56 21.73
N PHE A 2 -11.51 -2.77 22.16
CA PHE A 2 -10.10 -3.13 22.40
C PHE A 2 -9.19 -2.95 21.16
N LEU A 3 -9.63 -3.33 19.98
CA LEU A 3 -8.84 -3.20 18.73
C LEU A 3 -8.55 -1.73 18.39
N MET A 4 -9.50 -0.83 18.68
CA MET A 4 -9.33 0.61 18.50
C MET A 4 -8.34 1.19 19.52
N GLN A 5 -8.33 0.67 20.73
CA GLN A 5 -7.46 1.13 21.81
C GLN A 5 -5.98 1.05 21.43
N LEU A 6 -5.55 -0.06 20.83
CA LEU A 6 -4.16 -0.25 20.38
C LEU A 6 -3.71 0.82 19.37
N TYR A 7 -4.61 1.21 18.44
CA TYR A 7 -4.32 2.28 17.49
C TYR A 7 -4.24 3.65 18.19
N LEU A 8 -5.14 3.93 19.11
CA LEU A 8 -5.14 5.19 19.87
C LEU A 8 -3.91 5.30 20.76
N GLU A 9 -3.48 4.20 21.39
CA GLU A 9 -2.25 4.14 22.18
C GLU A 9 -1.01 4.46 21.32
N LEU A 10 -0.94 3.95 20.09
CA LEU A 10 0.12 4.33 19.17
C LEU A 10 0.12 5.84 18.86
N VAL A 11 -1.04 6.44 18.60
CA VAL A 11 -1.17 7.88 18.32
C VAL A 11 -0.73 8.71 19.53
N ILE A 12 -1.17 8.32 20.74
CA ILE A 12 -0.79 8.96 21.99
C ILE A 12 0.71 8.82 22.23
N HIS A 13 1.26 7.62 22.03
CA HIS A 13 2.69 7.37 22.21
C HIS A 13 3.54 8.25 21.29
N ILE A 14 3.15 8.41 20.03
CA ILE A 14 3.85 9.31 19.08
C ILE A 14 3.77 10.76 19.55
N ARG A 15 2.57 11.22 19.99
CA ARG A 15 2.37 12.59 20.46
C ARG A 15 3.24 12.91 21.68
N ASP A 16 3.33 11.97 22.62
CA ASP A 16 3.95 12.22 23.94
C ASP A 16 5.48 11.99 23.94
N HIS A 17 6.01 11.26 22.95
CA HIS A 17 7.43 10.94 22.81
C HIS A 17 7.99 11.48 21.48
N ASP A 18 7.50 12.64 21.06
CA ASP A 18 7.78 13.17 19.73
C ASP A 18 9.27 13.44 19.49
N ILE A 19 9.81 12.75 18.52
CA ILE A 19 11.07 13.14 17.90
C ILE A 19 10.72 13.84 16.58
N ARG A 20 10.87 15.16 16.56
CA ARG A 20 10.69 15.93 15.33
C ARG A 20 11.84 15.64 14.39
N LYS A 21 11.48 15.33 13.17
CA LYS A 21 12.40 15.06 12.08
C LYS A 21 11.97 15.86 10.87
N GLU A 22 12.93 16.51 10.22
CA GLU A 22 12.65 17.10 8.92
C GLU A 22 12.39 15.98 7.90
N ASP A 23 11.37 16.19 7.10
CA ASP A 23 11.05 15.34 5.97
C ASP A 23 11.36 16.09 4.65
N GLY A 24 11.39 15.35 3.55
CA GLY A 24 11.61 15.93 2.23
C GLY A 24 10.47 16.83 1.73
N THR A 25 9.38 17.01 2.50
CA THR A 25 8.22 17.83 2.15
C THR A 25 8.26 19.23 2.77
N GLY A 26 9.18 19.46 3.73
CA GLY A 26 9.33 20.74 4.43
C GLY A 26 8.27 21.03 5.51
N THR A 27 7.35 20.09 5.78
CA THR A 27 6.37 20.21 6.86
C THR A 27 6.85 19.61 8.17
N GLY A 28 7.86 18.74 8.11
CA GLY A 28 8.37 17.97 9.22
C GLY A 28 7.47 16.80 9.60
N THR A 29 8.03 15.85 10.31
CA THR A 29 7.30 14.71 10.87
C THR A 29 7.58 14.55 12.36
N VAL A 30 6.58 14.08 13.06
CA VAL A 30 6.70 13.53 14.41
C VAL A 30 6.72 12.02 14.28
N SER A 31 7.74 11.35 14.80
CA SER A 31 7.94 9.93 14.52
C SER A 31 8.53 9.17 15.69
N ILE A 32 8.23 7.88 15.71
CA ILE A 32 8.88 6.88 16.57
C ILE A 32 9.47 5.78 15.70
N PHE A 33 10.45 5.07 16.20
CA PHE A 33 11.04 3.92 15.54
C PHE A 33 10.73 2.64 16.32
N GLY A 34 10.26 1.61 15.60
CA GLY A 34 10.05 0.29 16.16
C GLY A 34 8.83 0.20 17.10
N HIS A 35 7.62 0.15 16.52
CA HIS A 35 6.39 -0.11 17.26
C HIS A 35 5.68 -1.34 16.71
N GLN A 36 5.11 -2.16 17.59
CA GLN A 36 4.35 -3.35 17.19
C GLN A 36 2.98 -3.35 17.84
N MET A 37 1.94 -3.57 17.04
CA MET A 37 0.57 -3.83 17.49
C MET A 37 0.20 -5.28 17.20
N ARG A 38 -0.59 -5.90 18.07
CA ARG A 38 -1.10 -7.26 17.91
C ARG A 38 -2.62 -7.27 18.00
N PHE A 39 -3.25 -7.88 17.01
CA PHE A 39 -4.71 -7.97 16.91
C PHE A 39 -5.11 -9.45 16.92
N ASN A 40 -5.95 -9.84 17.88
CA ASN A 40 -6.59 -11.15 17.84
C ASN A 40 -7.86 -11.04 16.96
N LEU A 41 -7.84 -11.66 15.80
CA LEU A 41 -8.96 -11.58 14.85
C LEU A 41 -10.21 -12.34 15.31
N ALA A 42 -10.11 -13.15 16.37
CA ALA A 42 -11.29 -13.75 17.02
C ALA A 42 -12.13 -12.68 17.76
N ASP A 43 -11.50 -11.57 18.19
CA ASP A 43 -12.18 -10.46 18.87
C ASP A 43 -12.85 -9.49 17.89
N GLY A 44 -12.66 -9.69 16.59
CA GLY A 44 -13.24 -8.90 15.51
C GLY A 44 -12.25 -8.45 14.46
N PHE A 45 -12.78 -7.83 13.41
CA PHE A 45 -11.99 -7.27 12.32
C PHE A 45 -11.40 -5.91 12.75
N PRO A 46 -10.09 -5.67 12.60
CA PRO A 46 -9.43 -4.44 13.08
C PRO A 46 -9.67 -3.25 12.14
N LEU A 47 -10.93 -2.86 11.99
CA LEU A 47 -11.31 -1.66 11.27
C LEU A 47 -11.21 -0.45 12.20
N VAL A 48 -10.39 0.54 11.83
CA VAL A 48 -10.29 1.80 12.57
C VAL A 48 -11.58 2.59 12.38
N THR A 49 -12.26 2.93 13.49
CA THR A 49 -13.54 3.64 13.49
C THR A 49 -13.44 5.11 13.92
N SER A 50 -12.27 5.54 14.44
CA SER A 50 -12.00 6.96 14.77
C SER A 50 -11.91 7.86 13.53
N LYS A 51 -11.80 7.27 12.34
CA LYS A 51 -11.93 7.95 11.05
C LYS A 51 -12.72 7.09 10.08
N LYS A 52 -13.35 7.73 9.08
CA LYS A 52 -14.04 6.99 8.02
C LYS A 52 -13.02 6.33 7.10
N VAL A 53 -12.96 5.00 7.14
CA VAL A 53 -12.14 4.18 6.25
C VAL A 53 -13.01 3.64 5.13
N HIS A 54 -12.55 3.78 3.88
CA HIS A 54 -13.32 3.35 2.70
C HIS A 54 -12.99 1.89 2.36
N LEU A 55 -13.70 0.95 2.98
CA LEU A 55 -13.44 -0.50 2.87
C LEU A 55 -13.43 -1.00 1.42
N LYS A 56 -14.32 -0.45 0.55
CA LYS A 56 -14.34 -0.80 -0.87
C LYS A 56 -12.99 -0.55 -1.54
N SER A 57 -12.34 0.58 -1.25
CA SER A 57 -11.01 0.88 -1.80
C SER A 57 -9.94 -0.10 -1.33
N ILE A 58 -9.98 -0.49 -0.05
CA ILE A 58 -9.07 -1.49 0.51
C ILE A 58 -9.22 -2.83 -0.21
N LEU A 59 -10.46 -3.28 -0.42
CA LEU A 59 -10.74 -4.54 -1.12
C LEU A 59 -10.24 -4.53 -2.57
N HIS A 60 -10.52 -3.47 -3.31
CA HIS A 60 -10.07 -3.35 -4.70
C HIS A 60 -8.55 -3.24 -4.81
N GLU A 61 -7.89 -2.50 -3.91
CA GLU A 61 -6.43 -2.43 -3.87
C GLU A 61 -5.81 -3.80 -3.59
N LEU A 62 -6.34 -4.55 -2.62
CA LEU A 62 -5.85 -5.89 -2.31
C LEU A 62 -6.03 -6.85 -3.49
N LEU A 63 -7.19 -6.84 -4.15
CA LEU A 63 -7.44 -7.66 -5.33
C LEU A 63 -6.50 -7.30 -6.49
N TRP A 64 -6.19 -6.02 -6.65
CA TRP A 64 -5.23 -5.53 -7.63
C TRP A 64 -3.82 -6.04 -7.32
N PHE A 65 -3.37 -6.00 -6.06
CA PHE A 65 -2.09 -6.59 -5.66
C PHE A 65 -2.05 -8.11 -5.87
N ILE A 66 -3.10 -8.84 -5.46
CA ILE A 66 -3.17 -10.30 -5.61
C ILE A 66 -3.10 -10.73 -7.08
N ARG A 67 -3.65 -9.95 -7.99
CA ARG A 67 -3.56 -10.20 -9.44
C ARG A 67 -2.17 -9.93 -10.01
N GLY A 68 -1.30 -9.26 -9.28
CA GLY A 68 0.01 -8.83 -9.77
C GLY A 68 -0.08 -7.66 -10.75
N ASP A 69 -1.21 -6.99 -10.79
CA ASP A 69 -1.46 -5.85 -11.67
C ASP A 69 -0.69 -4.62 -11.16
N THR A 70 -0.26 -3.77 -12.09
CA THR A 70 0.50 -2.55 -11.84
C THR A 70 -0.13 -1.32 -12.48
N ASN A 71 -1.15 -1.52 -13.32
CA ASN A 71 -1.87 -0.44 -13.99
C ASN A 71 -3.05 0.06 -13.15
N ILE A 72 -3.15 1.37 -12.98
CA ILE A 72 -4.19 1.99 -12.16
C ILE A 72 -5.58 1.94 -12.78
N ARG A 73 -5.72 1.56 -14.05
CA ARG A 73 -7.01 1.55 -14.77
C ARG A 73 -8.09 0.78 -14.01
N TYR A 74 -7.79 -0.45 -13.58
CA TYR A 74 -8.71 -1.25 -12.77
C TYR A 74 -9.18 -0.51 -11.50
N LEU A 75 -8.26 0.18 -10.83
CA LEU A 75 -8.58 0.93 -9.62
C LEU A 75 -9.53 2.09 -9.92
N ILE A 76 -9.23 2.88 -10.97
CA ILE A 76 -10.06 4.01 -11.40
C ILE A 76 -11.47 3.54 -11.79
N GLU A 77 -11.60 2.48 -12.58
CA GLU A 77 -12.88 1.88 -13.00
C GLU A 77 -13.74 1.46 -11.79
N ASN A 78 -13.11 1.14 -10.66
CA ASN A 78 -13.77 0.76 -9.42
C ASN A 78 -13.92 1.93 -8.41
N GLY A 79 -13.60 3.15 -8.83
CA GLY A 79 -13.72 4.37 -8.01
C GLY A 79 -12.63 4.49 -6.94
N VAL A 80 -11.45 3.89 -7.15
CA VAL A 80 -10.30 3.92 -6.24
C VAL A 80 -9.22 4.80 -6.84
N GLY A 81 -8.99 5.98 -6.25
CA GLY A 81 -8.06 6.99 -6.74
C GLY A 81 -6.77 7.15 -5.93
N ILE A 82 -6.51 6.30 -4.93
CA ILE A 82 -5.39 6.46 -3.99
C ILE A 82 -4.01 6.37 -4.66
N TRP A 83 -3.93 5.76 -5.84
CA TRP A 83 -2.71 5.60 -6.62
C TRP A 83 -2.58 6.58 -7.80
N ASN A 84 -3.56 7.45 -8.04
CA ASN A 84 -3.62 8.30 -9.24
C ASN A 84 -2.50 9.35 -9.29
N ASP A 85 -2.09 9.88 -8.13
CA ASP A 85 -1.14 11.00 -8.06
C ASP A 85 0.21 10.70 -8.72
N TRP A 86 0.73 9.48 -8.57
CA TRP A 86 2.06 9.12 -9.08
C TRP A 86 2.13 9.07 -10.59
N PRO A 87 1.29 8.29 -11.30
CA PRO A 87 1.32 8.26 -12.76
C PRO A 87 0.88 9.58 -13.37
N TYR A 88 -0.06 10.30 -12.74
CA TYR A 88 -0.45 11.64 -13.18
C TYR A 88 0.71 12.63 -13.12
N GLN A 89 1.46 12.68 -12.03
CA GLN A 89 2.65 13.54 -11.92
C GLN A 89 3.76 13.14 -12.90
N ASN A 90 3.91 11.85 -13.20
CA ASN A 90 4.85 11.38 -14.22
C ASN A 90 4.43 11.87 -15.61
N TRP A 91 3.15 11.74 -15.95
CA TRP A 91 2.58 12.23 -17.20
C TRP A 91 2.72 13.74 -17.35
N LEU A 92 2.44 14.52 -16.31
CA LEU A 92 2.64 15.97 -16.33
C LEU A 92 4.08 16.34 -16.62
N ARG A 93 5.05 15.66 -15.99
CA ARG A 93 6.49 15.91 -16.23
C ARG A 93 6.91 15.55 -17.64
N GLU A 94 6.45 14.42 -18.16
CA GLU A 94 6.77 13.96 -19.52
C GLU A 94 6.20 14.90 -20.59
N THR A 95 5.01 15.46 -20.33
CA THR A 95 4.34 16.40 -21.25
C THR A 95 4.72 17.88 -21.01
N GLY A 96 5.54 18.18 -19.99
CA GLY A 96 5.97 19.53 -19.65
C GLY A 96 4.91 20.42 -19.01
N GLN A 97 3.77 19.83 -18.60
CA GLN A 97 2.66 20.55 -17.97
C GLN A 97 2.88 20.82 -16.48
N ASP A 98 3.79 20.11 -15.83
CA ASP A 98 4.14 20.26 -14.41
C ASP A 98 4.59 21.67 -14.04
N LYS A 99 5.16 22.42 -15.00
CA LYS A 99 5.66 23.80 -14.80
C LYS A 99 4.57 24.85 -14.65
N HIS A 100 3.35 24.54 -15.08
CA HIS A 100 2.25 25.49 -15.16
C HIS A 100 1.13 25.20 -14.16
N LEU A 101 1.09 24.00 -13.60
CA LEU A 101 0.03 23.56 -12.69
C LEU A 101 0.49 23.57 -11.24
N VAL A 102 -0.15 24.37 -10.41
CA VAL A 102 0.08 24.37 -8.96
C VAL A 102 -0.58 23.11 -8.39
N LYS A 103 0.23 22.24 -7.76
CA LYS A 103 -0.23 20.99 -7.17
C LYS A 103 -1.42 21.23 -6.22
N TYR A 104 -2.46 20.40 -6.37
CA TYR A 104 -3.72 20.45 -5.63
C TYR A 104 -4.60 21.68 -5.85
N SER A 105 -4.29 22.57 -6.79
CA SER A 105 -5.21 23.64 -7.23
C SER A 105 -6.46 23.06 -7.90
N SER A 106 -7.48 23.89 -8.13
CA SER A 106 -8.68 23.52 -8.89
C SER A 106 -8.33 23.07 -10.32
N GLU A 107 -7.39 23.77 -10.96
CA GLU A 107 -6.93 23.47 -12.31
C GLU A 107 -6.18 22.13 -12.34
N TRP A 108 -5.27 21.90 -11.39
CA TRP A 108 -4.55 20.63 -11.26
C TRP A 108 -5.52 19.45 -11.10
N ARG A 109 -6.59 19.63 -10.31
CA ARG A 109 -7.63 18.57 -10.12
C ARG A 109 -8.48 18.36 -11.37
N ALA A 110 -8.78 19.42 -12.12
CA ALA A 110 -9.50 19.30 -13.38
C ALA A 110 -8.70 18.50 -14.42
N VAL A 111 -7.42 18.83 -14.59
CA VAL A 111 -6.52 18.08 -15.51
C VAL A 111 -6.33 16.64 -15.03
N MET A 112 -6.26 16.37 -13.72
CA MET A 112 -6.24 15.00 -13.20
C MET A 112 -7.52 14.24 -13.56
N ALA A 113 -8.68 14.89 -13.50
CA ALA A 113 -9.93 14.25 -13.91
C ALA A 113 -9.91 13.87 -15.39
N GLU A 114 -9.39 14.73 -16.27
CA GLU A 114 -9.22 14.44 -17.69
C GLU A 114 -8.23 13.27 -17.90
N PHE A 115 -7.09 13.27 -17.21
CA PHE A 115 -6.12 12.18 -17.24
C PHE A 115 -6.76 10.84 -16.85
N THR A 116 -7.53 10.82 -15.76
CA THR A 116 -8.20 9.59 -15.32
C THR A 116 -9.27 9.10 -16.29
N GLN A 117 -9.98 10.04 -16.95
CA GLN A 117 -10.92 9.70 -18.04
C GLN A 117 -10.19 9.08 -19.24
N GLN A 118 -9.03 9.60 -19.63
CA GLN A 118 -8.23 9.03 -20.70
C GLN A 118 -7.71 7.64 -20.36
N ILE A 119 -7.27 7.40 -19.11
CA ILE A 119 -6.87 6.06 -18.64
C ILE A 119 -8.00 5.03 -18.83
N ILE A 120 -9.26 5.43 -18.60
CA ILE A 120 -10.42 4.54 -18.82
C ILE A 120 -10.72 4.36 -20.31
N ALA A 121 -10.71 5.46 -21.08
CA ALA A 121 -11.22 5.49 -22.44
C ALA A 121 -10.26 4.91 -23.48
N ASP A 122 -8.94 5.02 -23.24
CA ASP A 122 -7.89 4.69 -24.19
C ASP A 122 -6.92 3.65 -23.57
N GLN A 123 -6.86 2.45 -24.19
CA GLN A 123 -6.00 1.38 -23.71
C GLN A 123 -4.52 1.71 -23.90
N ASP A 124 -4.15 2.27 -25.04
CA ASP A 124 -2.75 2.61 -25.34
C ASP A 124 -2.24 3.71 -24.41
N PHE A 125 -3.12 4.66 -24.07
CA PHE A 125 -2.82 5.68 -23.07
C PHE A 125 -2.68 5.07 -21.67
N ALA A 126 -3.55 4.15 -21.29
CA ALA A 126 -3.49 3.45 -20.01
C ALA A 126 -2.22 2.59 -19.90
N ASP A 127 -1.86 1.87 -20.97
CA ASP A 127 -0.64 1.05 -21.00
C ASP A 127 0.63 1.91 -20.87
N LYS A 128 0.62 3.09 -21.46
CA LYS A 128 1.75 4.01 -21.41
C LYS A 128 1.88 4.76 -20.09
N TYR A 129 0.78 5.26 -19.55
CA TYR A 129 0.79 6.21 -18.44
C TYR A 129 0.14 5.70 -17.15
N GLY A 130 -0.58 4.60 -17.19
CA GLY A 130 -1.25 4.03 -16.03
C GLY A 130 -0.41 3.07 -15.22
N ASP A 131 0.74 2.61 -15.75
CA ASP A 131 1.60 1.63 -15.08
C ASP A 131 2.49 2.29 -14.02
N LEU A 132 2.45 1.76 -12.81
CA LEU A 132 3.27 2.19 -11.66
C LEU A 132 4.63 1.48 -11.57
N GLY A 133 4.90 0.55 -12.50
CA GLY A 133 6.10 -0.26 -12.44
C GLY A 133 6.02 -1.38 -11.39
N PRO A 134 7.17 -1.84 -10.85
CA PRO A 134 7.24 -3.06 -10.06
C PRO A 134 6.75 -2.88 -8.61
N VAL A 135 5.51 -2.37 -8.42
CA VAL A 135 4.87 -2.20 -7.11
C VAL A 135 4.44 -3.54 -6.49
N TYR A 136 3.83 -3.51 -5.31
CA TYR A 136 3.49 -4.64 -4.44
C TYR A 136 3.03 -5.91 -5.17
N GLY A 137 1.99 -5.82 -6.00
CA GLY A 137 1.43 -6.96 -6.71
C GLY A 137 2.42 -7.63 -7.64
N LYS A 138 3.20 -6.84 -8.38
CA LYS A 138 4.27 -7.36 -9.23
C LYS A 138 5.30 -8.15 -8.44
N GLN A 139 5.72 -7.64 -7.29
CA GLN A 139 6.68 -8.33 -6.44
C GLN A 139 6.08 -9.61 -5.83
N TRP A 140 4.81 -9.58 -5.40
CA TRP A 140 4.15 -10.74 -4.81
C TRP A 140 3.97 -11.89 -5.81
N ARG A 141 3.66 -11.56 -7.09
CA ARG A 141 3.33 -12.52 -8.14
C ARG A 141 4.51 -12.87 -9.05
N ASN A 142 5.56 -12.06 -9.07
CA ASN A 142 6.72 -12.28 -9.93
C ASN A 142 7.99 -11.62 -9.36
N PHE A 143 8.49 -12.13 -8.26
CA PHE A 143 9.76 -11.68 -7.67
C PHE A 143 10.94 -12.35 -8.36
N GLY A 144 11.42 -11.74 -9.44
CA GLY A 144 12.52 -12.33 -10.22
C GLY A 144 12.17 -13.70 -10.84
N GLY A 145 10.92 -13.89 -11.26
CA GLY A 145 10.43 -15.16 -11.82
C GLY A 145 9.69 -16.04 -10.80
N VAL A 146 9.69 -15.68 -9.51
CA VAL A 146 9.03 -16.45 -8.46
C VAL A 146 7.67 -15.84 -8.11
N ASP A 147 6.61 -16.64 -8.22
CA ASP A 147 5.27 -16.31 -7.71
C ASP A 147 5.22 -16.67 -6.21
N GLN A 148 5.52 -15.67 -5.35
CA GLN A 148 5.60 -15.84 -3.90
C GLN A 148 4.24 -16.20 -3.29
N LEU A 149 3.11 -15.67 -3.82
CA LEU A 149 1.79 -15.98 -3.28
C LEU A 149 1.40 -17.42 -3.59
N SER A 150 1.63 -17.91 -4.80
CA SER A 150 1.35 -19.31 -5.15
C SER A 150 2.22 -20.26 -4.32
N GLN A 151 3.51 -19.93 -4.13
CA GLN A 151 4.40 -20.72 -3.27
C GLN A 151 3.92 -20.72 -1.82
N LEU A 152 3.55 -19.56 -1.28
CA LEU A 152 3.01 -19.44 0.08
C LEU A 152 1.75 -20.30 0.27
N MET A 153 0.80 -20.25 -0.67
CA MET A 153 -0.43 -21.05 -0.59
C MET A 153 -0.13 -22.56 -0.59
N SER A 154 0.80 -22.99 -1.43
CA SER A 154 1.26 -24.39 -1.45
C SER A 154 1.93 -24.79 -0.12
N ASP A 155 2.81 -23.93 0.40
CA ASP A 155 3.50 -24.22 1.66
C ASP A 155 2.54 -24.24 2.85
N LEU A 156 1.55 -23.33 2.90
CA LEU A 156 0.51 -23.34 3.93
C LEU A 156 -0.33 -24.63 3.90
N GLN A 157 -0.58 -25.17 2.72
CA GLN A 157 -1.37 -26.39 2.55
C GLN A 157 -0.55 -27.66 2.87
N PHE A 158 0.69 -27.76 2.42
CA PHE A 158 1.45 -28.99 2.43
C PHE A 158 2.60 -29.02 3.44
N ASN A 159 3.02 -27.85 3.94
CA ASN A 159 4.12 -27.69 4.89
C ASN A 159 3.87 -26.51 5.86
N PRO A 160 2.76 -26.53 6.62
CA PRO A 160 2.35 -25.42 7.48
C PRO A 160 3.36 -25.09 8.59
N ASP A 161 4.21 -26.05 8.99
CA ASP A 161 5.26 -25.87 10.00
C ASP A 161 6.51 -25.16 9.46
N SER A 162 6.51 -24.80 8.18
CA SER A 162 7.62 -24.08 7.56
C SER A 162 7.85 -22.71 8.25
N ARG A 163 9.12 -22.40 8.52
CA ARG A 163 9.54 -21.09 9.02
C ARG A 163 9.90 -20.12 7.89
N ARG A 164 9.60 -20.48 6.63
CA ARG A 164 9.88 -19.71 5.42
C ARG A 164 8.62 -19.17 4.74
N LEU A 165 7.51 -19.09 5.47
CA LEU A 165 6.24 -18.58 4.99
C LEU A 165 6.29 -17.04 4.90
N ILE A 166 7.09 -16.51 3.99
CA ILE A 166 7.39 -15.08 3.83
C ILE A 166 7.09 -14.65 2.40
N VAL A 167 6.49 -13.45 2.28
CA VAL A 167 6.32 -12.74 1.01
C VAL A 167 6.99 -11.37 1.13
N SER A 168 7.93 -11.07 0.25
CA SER A 168 8.65 -9.80 0.23
C SER A 168 8.23 -8.94 -0.96
N ALA A 169 8.02 -7.65 -0.71
CA ALA A 169 7.88 -6.65 -1.76
C ALA A 169 9.16 -5.81 -1.93
N TRP A 170 10.12 -5.95 -1.03
CA TRP A 170 11.37 -5.20 -1.05
C TRP A 170 12.42 -5.89 -1.91
N LYS A 171 12.52 -5.48 -3.16
CA LYS A 171 13.51 -5.98 -4.11
C LYS A 171 14.50 -4.85 -4.44
N PRO A 172 15.73 -4.88 -3.88
CA PRO A 172 16.68 -3.77 -3.98
C PRO A 172 16.99 -3.35 -5.43
N GLN A 173 17.00 -4.29 -6.36
CA GLN A 173 17.26 -4.01 -7.78
C GLN A 173 16.19 -3.12 -8.42
N ASP A 174 14.94 -3.18 -7.95
CA ASP A 174 13.81 -2.45 -8.50
C ASP A 174 13.56 -1.11 -7.79
N ILE A 175 14.18 -0.87 -6.63
CA ILE A 175 14.01 0.37 -5.86
C ILE A 175 14.31 1.64 -6.66
N PRO A 176 15.41 1.72 -7.47
CA PRO A 176 15.68 2.91 -8.28
C PRO A 176 14.57 3.23 -9.30
N VAL A 177 13.93 2.19 -9.85
CA VAL A 177 12.78 2.36 -10.76
C VAL A 177 11.56 2.85 -9.98
N MET A 178 11.27 2.23 -8.84
CA MET A 178 10.13 2.61 -7.98
C MET A 178 10.21 4.05 -7.49
N ILE A 179 11.42 4.56 -7.18
CA ILE A 179 11.63 5.98 -6.78
C ILE A 179 11.25 6.93 -7.91
N LYS A 180 11.49 6.55 -9.16
CA LYS A 180 11.19 7.40 -10.33
C LYS A 180 9.71 7.36 -10.71
N SER A 181 9.09 6.19 -10.68
CA SER A 181 7.72 5.97 -11.15
C SER A 181 6.66 6.12 -10.05
N GLY A 182 7.04 6.06 -8.80
CA GLY A 182 6.06 6.07 -7.72
C GLY A 182 6.69 6.02 -6.34
N LEU A 183 6.31 5.03 -5.55
CA LEU A 183 6.71 4.90 -4.15
C LEU A 183 7.30 3.50 -3.89
N PRO A 184 8.54 3.41 -3.38
CA PRO A 184 9.08 2.14 -2.88
C PRO A 184 8.16 1.54 -1.79
N PRO A 185 8.04 0.20 -1.72
CA PRO A 185 7.09 -0.46 -0.84
C PRO A 185 7.27 -0.06 0.62
N CYS A 186 6.20 0.41 1.27
CA CYS A 186 6.14 0.62 2.71
C CYS A 186 5.92 -0.71 3.43
N HIS A 187 5.02 -1.56 2.93
CA HIS A 187 4.87 -2.96 3.30
C HIS A 187 6.05 -3.75 2.72
N SER A 188 7.13 -3.85 3.47
CA SER A 188 8.36 -4.46 2.96
C SER A 188 8.26 -5.97 2.84
N LEU A 189 7.64 -6.61 3.83
CA LEU A 189 7.37 -8.05 3.84
C LEU A 189 6.24 -8.40 4.81
N PHE A 190 5.63 -9.54 4.60
CA PHE A 190 4.79 -10.18 5.60
C PHE A 190 5.14 -11.65 5.74
N GLN A 191 4.95 -12.18 6.95
CA GLN A 191 5.26 -13.54 7.32
C GLN A 191 4.05 -14.19 7.96
N PHE A 192 3.82 -15.46 7.62
CA PHE A 192 2.82 -16.29 8.26
C PHE A 192 3.45 -17.30 9.23
N TYR A 193 2.63 -17.69 10.19
CA TYR A 193 2.98 -18.72 11.17
C TYR A 193 1.73 -19.50 11.53
N VAL A 194 1.85 -20.83 11.51
CA VAL A 194 0.75 -21.74 11.85
C VAL A 194 1.11 -22.48 13.13
N VAL A 195 0.19 -22.50 14.08
CA VAL A 195 0.28 -23.29 15.30
C VAL A 195 -1.10 -23.72 15.74
N GLU A 196 -1.25 -24.98 16.11
CA GLU A 196 -2.55 -25.58 16.53
C GLU A 196 -3.70 -25.28 15.56
N GLY A 197 -3.43 -25.33 14.24
CA GLY A 197 -4.41 -25.03 13.20
C GLY A 197 -4.83 -23.56 13.10
N ARG A 198 -4.14 -22.65 13.80
CA ARG A 198 -4.39 -21.22 13.76
C ARG A 198 -3.30 -20.50 12.96
N LEU A 199 -3.73 -19.63 12.05
CA LEU A 199 -2.87 -18.83 11.21
C LEU A 199 -2.63 -17.46 11.85
N SER A 200 -1.37 -17.05 11.95
CA SER A 200 -0.94 -15.71 12.33
C SER A 200 -0.23 -15.05 11.16
N CYS A 201 -0.38 -13.74 11.04
CA CYS A 201 0.33 -12.93 10.04
C CYS A 201 1.03 -11.75 10.73
N GLN A 202 2.29 -11.53 10.39
CA GLN A 202 3.03 -10.34 10.79
C GLN A 202 3.42 -9.54 9.56
N LEU A 203 3.05 -8.26 9.53
CA LEU A 203 3.48 -7.30 8.52
C LEU A 203 4.60 -6.43 9.06
N TYR A 204 5.68 -6.30 8.30
CA TYR A 204 6.72 -5.29 8.55
C TYR A 204 6.56 -4.12 7.59
N GLN A 205 6.37 -2.92 8.14
CA GLN A 205 6.36 -1.66 7.42
C GLN A 205 7.63 -0.87 7.74
N ARG A 206 8.43 -0.53 6.72
CA ARG A 206 9.61 0.33 6.88
C ARG A 206 9.26 1.78 7.19
N SER A 207 8.07 2.19 6.82
CA SER A 207 7.49 3.51 7.02
C SER A 207 5.97 3.39 7.05
N ALA A 208 5.34 4.10 7.96
CA ALA A 208 3.89 4.09 8.11
C ALA A 208 3.39 5.48 8.51
N ASP A 209 2.55 6.09 7.68
CA ASP A 209 1.75 7.23 8.09
C ASP A 209 0.65 6.73 9.03
N VAL A 210 0.69 7.19 10.29
CA VAL A 210 -0.21 6.66 11.33
C VAL A 210 -1.64 7.13 11.13
N PHE A 211 -1.86 8.28 10.51
CA PHE A 211 -3.19 8.83 10.29
C PHE A 211 -3.83 8.38 8.96
N LEU A 212 -3.06 8.35 7.88
CA LEU A 212 -3.55 7.98 6.55
C LEU A 212 -3.37 6.49 6.25
N GLY A 213 -2.16 5.95 6.47
CA GLY A 213 -1.77 4.62 6.05
C GLY A 213 -2.17 3.52 7.03
N VAL A 214 -1.85 3.66 8.31
CA VAL A 214 -2.09 2.59 9.30
C VAL A 214 -3.55 2.14 9.35
N PRO A 215 -4.58 3.04 9.40
CA PRO A 215 -5.97 2.62 9.40
C PRO A 215 -6.37 1.80 8.17
N PHE A 216 -5.80 2.10 7.03
CA PHE A 216 -6.03 1.39 5.78
C PHE A 216 -5.33 0.02 5.79
N ASN A 217 -4.06 0.00 6.18
CA ASN A 217 -3.20 -1.18 6.18
C ASN A 217 -3.63 -2.22 7.22
N LEU A 218 -4.11 -1.78 8.39
CA LEU A 218 -4.67 -2.68 9.41
C LEU A 218 -5.88 -3.46 8.90
N SER A 219 -6.65 -2.87 7.99
CA SER A 219 -7.81 -3.53 7.39
C SER A 219 -7.42 -4.41 6.20
N LEU A 220 -6.33 -4.08 5.48
CA LEU A 220 -5.89 -4.80 4.29
C LEU A 220 -5.36 -6.20 4.63
N ILE A 221 -4.52 -6.31 5.64
CA ILE A 221 -3.85 -7.58 6.00
C ILE A 221 -4.81 -8.65 6.52
N PRO A 222 -5.80 -8.37 7.40
CA PRO A 222 -6.74 -9.39 7.86
C PRO A 222 -7.66 -9.96 6.77
N ILE A 223 -7.85 -9.26 5.66
CA ILE A 223 -8.65 -9.74 4.53
C ILE A 223 -7.95 -10.91 3.82
N CYS A 224 -6.62 -11.00 3.92
CA CYS A 224 -5.83 -12.11 3.37
C CYS A 224 -5.97 -13.45 4.12
N ARG A 225 -6.83 -13.54 5.13
CA ARG A 225 -7.04 -14.72 5.98
C ARG A 225 -7.95 -15.78 5.36
#